data_5ff3673b80fa6d0e4a4a864d3acb6a86
#
_entry.id   5ff3673b80fa6d0e4a4a864d3acb6a86
#
_cell.length_a   1.000
_cell.length_b   1.000
_cell.length_c   1.000
_cell.angle_alpha   90.00
_cell.angle_beta   90.00
_cell.angle_gamma   90.00
#
_symmetry.space_group_name_H-M   'P 1'
#
loop_
_entity.id
_entity.type
_entity.pdbx_description
1 polymer ?
#
loop_
_entity_poly.entity_id
_entity_poly.type
_entity_poly.pdbx_seq_one_letter_code
_entity_poly.pdbx_strand_id
1 'polypeptide(L)'
;MGIRSPYAFIFILAVSATSISADLNPYYYSKSCPKALPTIKKVVEAAVAQEKRMGASLLRLHFHDCFGCDGSVLLDASSSIDSEKNAFPNINSARGFNVIDRIKSEVDNVCGGSVVSCADILTVVARDSVVALGGPSWVVPLGRRDSKTANRAGANANLPSPFLDLPALITSFKNQGLDEQDLVALSGGHTIGFSQCGNFKNHIYNESNIDPVFARNRQRTCPRNGGDTNLAPLDQTAAKFDTDYFTALTKRRGLLHSDQALFVSGASTNDLVRKYSDNTALFYSDFGKSMIKMGNIKPLTGSKGEIRKNCRRVNSS
;
A
#
# COMPACT_ATOMS: atom_id res chain seq x y z
N MET A 1 -69.40 -11.84 39.44
CA MET A 1 -68.97 -10.51 38.96
C MET A 1 -67.48 -10.61 38.69
N GLY A 2 -67.12 -10.98 37.48
CA GLY A 2 -65.75 -11.25 37.10
C GLY A 2 -65.18 -10.06 36.26
N ILE A 3 -64.13 -9.44 36.79
CA ILE A 3 -63.44 -8.32 36.14
C ILE A 3 -62.41 -8.91 35.14
N ARG A 4 -62.62 -8.71 33.83
CA ARG A 4 -61.64 -9.05 32.78
C ARG A 4 -60.76 -7.86 32.62
N SER A 5 -59.43 -8.05 32.87
CA SER A 5 -58.36 -7.10 32.57
C SER A 5 -57.92 -7.26 31.10
N PRO A 6 -57.83 -6.19 30.30
CA PRO A 6 -57.30 -6.26 28.95
C PRO A 6 -55.76 -6.12 28.96
N TYR A 7 -55.05 -7.18 28.62
CA TYR A 7 -53.62 -7.10 28.35
C TYR A 7 -53.41 -6.40 27.00
N ALA A 8 -52.85 -5.19 27.01
CA ALA A 8 -52.37 -4.50 25.82
C ALA A 8 -51.00 -5.04 25.40
N PHE A 9 -50.95 -5.76 24.31
CA PHE A 9 -49.68 -6.18 23.70
C PHE A 9 -49.06 -4.97 22.96
N ILE A 10 -47.96 -4.41 23.51
CA ILE A 10 -47.15 -3.42 22.84
C ILE A 10 -46.21 -4.18 21.90
N PHE A 11 -46.46 -4.11 20.59
CA PHE A 11 -45.53 -4.57 19.58
C PHE A 11 -44.39 -3.51 19.43
N ILE A 12 -43.24 -3.82 19.98
CA ILE A 12 -42.02 -3.04 19.73
C ILE A 12 -41.50 -3.47 18.34
N LEU A 13 -41.72 -2.64 17.30
CA LEU A 13 -41.05 -2.78 16.03
C LEU A 13 -39.58 -2.45 16.25
N ALA A 14 -38.72 -3.47 16.32
CA ALA A 14 -37.28 -3.31 16.23
C ALA A 14 -36.94 -2.92 14.80
N VAL A 15 -36.75 -1.64 14.52
CA VAL A 15 -36.16 -1.16 13.28
C VAL A 15 -34.68 -1.53 13.30
N SER A 16 -34.35 -2.63 12.67
CA SER A 16 -32.96 -3.01 12.39
C SER A 16 -32.38 -1.97 11.44
N ALA A 17 -31.59 -1.02 11.95
CA ALA A 17 -30.79 -0.15 11.14
C ALA A 17 -29.73 -1.02 10.44
N THR A 18 -30.03 -1.52 9.26
CA THR A 18 -29.02 -2.09 8.37
C THR A 18 -28.07 -0.96 8.00
N SER A 19 -26.88 -0.99 8.56
CA SER A 19 -25.77 -0.12 8.12
C SER A 19 -25.50 -0.47 6.66
N ILE A 20 -26.02 0.32 5.73
CA ILE A 20 -25.64 0.23 4.34
C ILE A 20 -24.18 0.66 4.29
N SER A 21 -23.28 -0.31 4.28
CA SER A 21 -21.89 -0.07 3.88
C SER A 21 -21.96 0.42 2.43
N ALA A 22 -21.60 1.67 2.18
CA ALA A 22 -21.55 2.17 0.82
C ALA A 22 -20.43 1.42 0.11
N ASP A 23 -20.81 0.55 -0.84
CA ASP A 23 -19.85 -0.24 -1.61
C ASP A 23 -18.98 0.68 -2.44
N LEU A 24 -17.68 0.38 -2.48
CA LEU A 24 -16.75 1.08 -3.35
C LEU A 24 -17.11 0.81 -4.82
N ASN A 25 -17.06 1.86 -5.64
CA ASN A 25 -17.49 1.80 -7.05
C ASN A 25 -16.45 2.48 -7.95
N PRO A 26 -15.96 1.85 -9.02
CA PRO A 26 -14.98 2.45 -9.91
C PRO A 26 -15.49 3.72 -10.63
N TYR A 27 -16.81 3.89 -10.74
CA TYR A 27 -17.46 5.07 -11.36
C TYR A 27 -17.90 6.13 -10.36
N TYR A 28 -17.43 6.06 -9.11
CA TYR A 28 -17.88 6.91 -8.00
C TYR A 28 -17.83 8.41 -8.34
N TYR A 29 -16.77 8.86 -9.01
CA TYR A 29 -16.58 10.25 -9.40
C TYR A 29 -17.06 10.59 -10.83
N SER A 30 -17.67 9.66 -11.55
CA SER A 30 -18.05 9.85 -12.96
C SER A 30 -19.00 11.03 -13.20
N LYS A 31 -19.87 11.35 -12.22
CA LYS A 31 -20.81 12.47 -12.26
C LYS A 31 -20.29 13.70 -11.52
N SER A 32 -19.70 13.51 -10.34
CA SER A 32 -19.28 14.62 -9.46
C SER A 32 -17.96 15.26 -9.89
N CYS A 33 -17.03 14.49 -10.47
CA CYS A 33 -15.78 15.01 -11.04
C CYS A 33 -15.20 14.06 -12.11
N PRO A 34 -15.70 14.05 -13.34
CA PRO A 34 -15.22 13.16 -14.41
C PRO A 34 -13.75 13.40 -14.79
N LYS A 35 -13.20 14.57 -14.45
CA LYS A 35 -11.78 14.94 -14.69
C LYS A 35 -10.81 14.44 -13.61
N ALA A 36 -11.30 13.87 -12.49
CA ALA A 36 -10.45 13.50 -11.35
C ALA A 36 -9.35 12.51 -11.76
N LEU A 37 -9.69 11.35 -12.30
CA LEU A 37 -8.73 10.31 -12.63
C LEU A 37 -7.72 10.73 -13.72
N PRO A 38 -8.13 11.38 -14.83
CA PRO A 38 -7.18 11.91 -15.80
C PRO A 38 -6.21 12.94 -15.22
N THR A 39 -6.66 13.79 -14.28
CA THR A 39 -5.81 14.77 -13.61
C THR A 39 -4.79 14.09 -12.71
N ILE A 40 -5.19 13.10 -11.89
CA ILE A 40 -4.28 12.30 -11.06
C ILE A 40 -3.20 11.67 -11.95
N LYS A 41 -3.61 10.96 -13.00
CA LYS A 41 -2.69 10.29 -13.93
C LYS A 41 -1.65 11.25 -14.49
N LYS A 42 -2.06 12.41 -14.99
CA LYS A 42 -1.15 13.42 -15.55
C LYS A 42 -0.06 13.85 -14.56
N VAL A 43 -0.44 14.09 -13.30
CA VAL A 43 0.52 14.54 -12.28
C VAL A 43 1.46 13.41 -11.89
N VAL A 44 0.97 12.16 -11.78
CA VAL A 44 1.79 10.97 -11.50
C VAL A 44 2.79 10.75 -12.63
N GLU A 45 2.37 10.76 -13.89
CA GLU A 45 3.24 10.60 -15.05
C GLU A 45 4.36 11.66 -15.07
N ALA A 46 4.03 12.92 -14.79
CA ALA A 46 5.02 14.01 -14.71
C ALA A 46 6.02 13.77 -13.57
N ALA A 47 5.55 13.35 -12.38
CA ALA A 47 6.42 13.08 -11.25
C ALA A 47 7.35 11.88 -11.49
N VAL A 48 6.84 10.80 -12.10
CA VAL A 48 7.63 9.60 -12.46
C VAL A 48 8.60 9.90 -13.61
N ALA A 49 8.22 10.75 -14.57
CA ALA A 49 9.13 11.19 -15.64
C ALA A 49 10.32 11.99 -15.08
N GLN A 50 10.09 12.84 -14.09
CA GLN A 50 11.11 13.62 -13.42
C GLN A 50 12.04 12.76 -12.55
N GLU A 51 11.48 11.82 -11.80
CA GLU A 51 12.21 10.88 -10.94
C GLU A 51 11.55 9.50 -10.98
N LYS A 52 12.15 8.54 -11.70
CA LYS A 52 11.59 7.17 -11.84
C LYS A 52 11.30 6.49 -10.50
N ARG A 53 12.16 6.71 -9.51
CA ARG A 53 11.99 6.17 -8.15
C ARG A 53 10.69 6.67 -7.47
N MET A 54 10.12 7.80 -7.91
CA MET A 54 8.88 8.31 -7.36
C MET A 54 7.72 7.33 -7.54
N GLY A 55 7.68 6.57 -8.64
CA GLY A 55 6.67 5.54 -8.83
C GLY A 55 6.66 4.49 -7.72
N ALA A 56 7.83 3.97 -7.36
CA ALA A 56 7.94 3.05 -6.22
C ALA A 56 7.57 3.71 -4.88
N SER A 57 7.94 4.99 -4.68
CA SER A 57 7.59 5.73 -3.47
C SER A 57 6.08 5.89 -3.31
N LEU A 58 5.38 6.18 -4.40
CA LEU A 58 3.92 6.36 -4.42
C LEU A 58 3.17 5.04 -4.25
N LEU A 59 3.64 3.96 -4.89
CA LEU A 59 3.09 2.62 -4.68
C LEU A 59 3.23 2.19 -3.21
N ARG A 60 4.42 2.39 -2.63
CA ARG A 60 4.68 2.06 -1.23
C ARG A 60 3.85 2.92 -0.27
N LEU A 61 3.60 4.18 -0.59
CA LEU A 61 2.80 5.05 0.26
C LEU A 61 1.36 4.53 0.40
N HIS A 62 0.77 4.00 -0.68
CA HIS A 62 -0.52 3.33 -0.63
C HIS A 62 -0.47 2.03 0.19
N PHE A 63 0.57 1.19 0.04
CA PHE A 63 0.73 0.00 0.85
C PHE A 63 0.81 0.34 2.35
N HIS A 64 1.55 1.39 2.71
CA HIS A 64 1.70 1.82 4.10
C HIS A 64 0.43 2.48 4.68
N ASP A 65 -0.48 2.97 3.83
CA ASP A 65 -1.82 3.41 4.22
C ASP A 65 -2.78 2.23 4.39
N CYS A 66 -2.60 1.18 3.56
CA CYS A 66 -3.63 0.15 3.38
C CYS A 66 -3.67 -0.97 4.43
N PHE A 67 -3.00 -0.80 5.55
CA PHE A 67 -3.38 -1.51 6.76
C PHE A 67 -4.47 -0.74 7.55
N GLY A 68 -5.15 0.21 6.87
CA GLY A 68 -6.34 1.00 7.21
C GLY A 68 -7.03 1.61 5.99
N CYS A 69 -6.33 1.83 4.88
CA CYS A 69 -6.79 2.39 3.60
C CYS A 69 -7.69 3.63 3.73
N ASP A 70 -7.36 4.54 4.63
CA ASP A 70 -8.18 5.69 5.01
C ASP A 70 -7.45 7.04 4.91
N GLY A 71 -6.27 7.07 4.27
CA GLY A 71 -5.46 8.25 4.08
C GLY A 71 -4.79 8.77 5.36
N SER A 72 -4.78 8.00 6.45
CA SER A 72 -4.22 8.43 7.75
C SER A 72 -2.71 8.62 7.71
N VAL A 73 -1.99 7.85 6.89
CA VAL A 73 -0.53 7.99 6.69
C VAL A 73 -0.11 9.39 6.21
N LEU A 74 -1.04 10.13 5.59
CA LEU A 74 -0.78 11.47 5.06
C LEU A 74 -0.82 12.56 6.14
N LEU A 75 -1.44 12.31 7.29
CA LEU A 75 -1.60 13.30 8.36
C LEU A 75 -0.25 13.68 8.97
N ASP A 76 -0.02 14.99 9.10
CA ASP A 76 1.12 15.53 9.84
C ASP A 76 0.89 15.44 11.35
N ALA A 77 1.97 15.38 12.12
CA ALA A 77 1.90 15.40 13.58
C ALA A 77 1.35 16.75 14.06
N SER A 78 0.51 16.70 15.10
CA SER A 78 -0.03 17.89 15.79
C SER A 78 -0.27 17.55 17.27
N SER A 79 -0.84 18.48 18.03
CA SER A 79 -1.22 18.22 19.43
C SER A 79 -2.25 17.10 19.58
N SER A 80 -3.05 16.82 18.54
CA SER A 80 -4.11 15.78 18.53
C SER A 80 -3.82 14.61 17.59
N ILE A 81 -2.75 14.65 16.78
CA ILE A 81 -2.40 13.62 15.80
C ILE A 81 -1.00 13.08 16.08
N ASP A 82 -0.91 11.84 16.56
CA ASP A 82 0.34 11.07 16.57
C ASP A 82 0.54 10.42 15.21
N SER A 83 1.25 11.14 14.33
CA SER A 83 1.35 10.83 12.91
C SER A 83 2.02 9.48 12.64
N GLU A 84 1.46 8.73 11.71
CA GLU A 84 2.04 7.48 11.18
C GLU A 84 3.35 7.71 10.41
N LYS A 85 3.64 8.95 9.98
CA LYS A 85 4.95 9.32 9.40
C LYS A 85 6.11 9.08 10.38
N ASN A 86 5.81 9.12 11.69
CA ASN A 86 6.75 8.83 12.76
C ASN A 86 6.79 7.35 13.17
N ALA A 87 6.00 6.49 12.53
CA ALA A 87 6.09 5.04 12.73
C ALA A 87 7.43 4.51 12.21
N PHE A 88 7.96 3.46 12.87
CA PHE A 88 9.27 2.88 12.53
C PHE A 88 9.40 2.52 11.03
N PRO A 89 8.41 1.89 10.35
CA PRO A 89 8.52 1.59 8.94
C PRO A 89 8.44 2.82 8.02
N ASN A 90 8.04 3.99 8.52
CA ASN A 90 7.79 5.21 7.73
C ASN A 90 8.86 6.29 7.91
N ILE A 91 9.35 6.42 9.14
CA ILE A 91 10.27 7.51 9.50
C ILE A 91 11.51 7.49 8.60
N ASN A 92 11.90 8.66 8.09
CA ASN A 92 13.06 8.86 7.20
C ASN A 92 13.06 7.99 5.91
N SER A 93 11.93 7.37 5.57
CA SER A 93 11.85 6.47 4.41
C SER A 93 10.61 6.69 3.53
N ALA A 94 9.46 7.05 4.08
CA ALA A 94 8.25 7.35 3.31
C ALA A 94 8.42 8.67 2.53
N ARG A 95 8.01 8.67 1.25
CA ARG A 95 8.21 9.78 0.30
C ARG A 95 6.97 9.96 -0.58
N GLY A 96 6.90 11.11 -1.27
CA GLY A 96 5.83 11.37 -2.24
C GLY A 96 4.69 12.21 -1.68
N PHE A 97 4.73 12.62 -0.43
CA PHE A 97 3.69 13.45 0.20
C PHE A 97 3.43 14.76 -0.56
N ASN A 98 4.47 15.41 -1.07
CA ASN A 98 4.35 16.62 -1.89
C ASN A 98 3.68 16.36 -3.25
N VAL A 99 3.86 15.17 -3.82
CA VAL A 99 3.16 14.78 -5.04
C VAL A 99 1.67 14.60 -4.76
N ILE A 100 1.31 13.98 -3.64
CA ILE A 100 -0.09 13.85 -3.20
C ILE A 100 -0.72 15.23 -2.96
N ASP A 101 -0.01 16.16 -2.31
CA ASP A 101 -0.49 17.53 -2.08
C ASP A 101 -0.78 18.25 -3.40
N ARG A 102 0.14 18.14 -4.37
CA ARG A 102 -0.06 18.70 -5.71
C ARG A 102 -1.25 18.06 -6.42
N ILE A 103 -1.40 16.73 -6.38
CA ILE A 103 -2.54 16.03 -6.96
C ILE A 103 -3.84 16.53 -6.32
N LYS A 104 -3.88 16.61 -4.99
CA LYS A 104 -5.08 17.11 -4.28
C LYS A 104 -5.46 18.51 -4.74
N SER A 105 -4.51 19.42 -4.82
CA SER A 105 -4.74 20.79 -5.29
C SER A 105 -5.25 20.84 -6.73
N GLU A 106 -4.64 20.09 -7.65
CA GLU A 106 -5.06 20.07 -9.05
C GLU A 106 -6.43 19.42 -9.25
N VAL A 107 -6.72 18.34 -8.51
CA VAL A 107 -8.02 17.67 -8.53
C VAL A 107 -9.11 18.59 -7.96
N ASP A 108 -8.89 19.22 -6.83
CA ASP A 108 -9.86 20.14 -6.23
C ASP A 108 -10.17 21.33 -7.17
N ASN A 109 -9.15 21.83 -7.87
CA ASN A 109 -9.32 22.90 -8.86
C ASN A 109 -10.21 22.46 -10.03
N VAL A 110 -9.97 21.29 -10.64
CA VAL A 110 -10.77 20.85 -11.80
C VAL A 110 -12.16 20.33 -11.42
N CYS A 111 -12.35 19.95 -10.15
CA CYS A 111 -13.65 19.50 -9.61
C CYS A 111 -14.48 20.64 -9.03
N GLY A 112 -13.94 21.86 -8.92
CA GLY A 112 -14.62 22.99 -8.29
C GLY A 112 -14.78 22.86 -6.76
N GLY A 113 -13.95 22.04 -6.11
CA GLY A 113 -13.95 21.81 -4.67
C GLY A 113 -13.44 20.45 -4.26
N SER A 114 -13.35 20.21 -2.95
CA SER A 114 -12.83 18.97 -2.38
C SER A 114 -13.87 17.85 -2.40
N VAL A 115 -14.03 17.20 -3.55
CA VAL A 115 -14.95 16.05 -3.76
C VAL A 115 -14.23 14.70 -3.71
N VAL A 116 -12.91 14.66 -4.00
CA VAL A 116 -12.12 13.42 -4.03
C VAL A 116 -11.33 13.28 -2.74
N SER A 117 -11.48 12.13 -2.08
CA SER A 117 -10.75 11.85 -0.83
C SER A 117 -9.26 11.63 -1.07
N CYS A 118 -8.45 11.91 -0.07
CA CYS A 118 -7.02 11.62 -0.08
C CYS A 118 -6.74 10.11 -0.13
N ALA A 119 -7.58 9.30 0.49
CA ALA A 119 -7.52 7.84 0.43
C ALA A 119 -7.74 7.30 -1.00
N ASP A 120 -8.73 7.84 -1.73
CA ASP A 120 -8.93 7.46 -3.14
C ASP A 120 -7.80 7.97 -4.04
N ILE A 121 -7.27 9.17 -3.77
CA ILE A 121 -6.07 9.67 -4.47
C ILE A 121 -4.92 8.68 -4.32
N LEU A 122 -4.61 8.21 -3.10
CA LEU A 122 -3.53 7.24 -2.86
C LEU A 122 -3.72 5.95 -3.67
N THR A 123 -4.94 5.41 -3.68
CA THR A 123 -5.24 4.16 -4.40
C THR A 123 -5.07 4.31 -5.91
N VAL A 124 -5.53 5.43 -6.50
CA VAL A 124 -5.38 5.72 -7.94
C VAL A 124 -3.91 5.98 -8.28
N VAL A 125 -3.21 6.74 -7.44
CA VAL A 125 -1.78 7.05 -7.58
C VAL A 125 -0.93 5.78 -7.62
N ALA A 126 -1.23 4.79 -6.78
CA ALA A 126 -0.53 3.49 -6.78
C ALA A 126 -0.66 2.79 -8.15
N ARG A 127 -1.89 2.70 -8.70
CA ARG A 127 -2.14 2.13 -10.03
C ARG A 127 -1.41 2.91 -11.13
N ASP A 128 -1.53 4.23 -11.15
CA ASP A 128 -0.94 5.06 -12.19
C ASP A 128 0.59 5.05 -12.14
N SER A 129 1.18 4.91 -10.95
CA SER A 129 2.63 4.75 -10.77
C SER A 129 3.16 3.45 -11.37
N VAL A 130 2.44 2.34 -11.16
CA VAL A 130 2.77 1.04 -11.75
C VAL A 130 2.69 1.11 -13.26
N VAL A 131 1.60 1.70 -13.80
CA VAL A 131 1.43 1.88 -15.26
C VAL A 131 2.53 2.76 -15.86
N ALA A 132 2.89 3.86 -15.19
CA ALA A 132 3.96 4.77 -15.66
C ALA A 132 5.34 4.11 -15.71
N LEU A 133 5.54 3.00 -14.99
CA LEU A 133 6.77 2.19 -15.01
C LEU A 133 6.64 0.90 -15.83
N GLY A 134 5.57 0.76 -16.64
CA GLY A 134 5.38 -0.35 -17.59
C GLY A 134 4.64 -1.56 -17.03
N GLY A 135 4.10 -1.46 -15.82
CA GLY A 135 3.31 -2.52 -15.19
C GLY A 135 1.83 -2.52 -15.60
N PRO A 136 1.02 -3.40 -14.99
CA PRO A 136 -0.38 -3.58 -15.31
C PRO A 136 -1.24 -2.42 -14.83
N SER A 137 -2.39 -2.26 -15.49
CA SER A 137 -3.50 -1.45 -14.99
C SER A 137 -4.57 -2.35 -14.38
N TRP A 138 -5.29 -1.82 -13.39
CA TRP A 138 -6.48 -2.46 -12.82
C TRP A 138 -7.58 -1.45 -12.55
N VAL A 139 -8.81 -1.95 -12.45
CA VAL A 139 -9.98 -1.13 -12.09
C VAL A 139 -9.92 -0.83 -10.60
N VAL A 140 -9.86 0.44 -10.24
CA VAL A 140 -9.77 0.89 -8.84
C VAL A 140 -11.17 1.18 -8.29
N PRO A 141 -11.67 0.43 -7.29
CA PRO A 141 -12.90 0.80 -6.59
C PRO A 141 -12.66 2.08 -5.77
N LEU A 142 -13.60 3.03 -5.85
CA LEU A 142 -13.53 4.39 -5.29
C LEU A 142 -14.72 4.66 -4.37
N GLY A 143 -14.62 5.71 -3.54
CA GLY A 143 -15.64 6.08 -2.56
C GLY A 143 -15.14 5.99 -1.13
N ARG A 144 -13.82 5.82 -0.94
CA ARG A 144 -13.19 5.90 0.38
C ARG A 144 -13.29 7.30 0.95
N ARG A 145 -13.30 7.36 2.26
CA ARG A 145 -13.22 8.62 3.00
C ARG A 145 -11.95 8.65 3.84
N ASP A 146 -11.56 9.85 4.20
CA ASP A 146 -10.34 10.12 4.94
C ASP A 146 -10.55 10.01 6.44
N SER A 147 -9.64 9.38 7.16
CA SER A 147 -9.64 9.31 8.61
C SER A 147 -9.47 10.68 9.25
N LYS A 148 -10.07 10.86 10.43
CA LYS A 148 -9.88 12.02 11.31
C LYS A 148 -8.82 11.79 12.37
N THR A 149 -8.20 10.62 12.37
CA THR A 149 -7.17 10.19 13.32
C THR A 149 -6.05 9.48 12.61
N ALA A 150 -4.88 9.37 13.24
CA ALA A 150 -3.79 8.52 12.82
C ALA A 150 -3.58 7.38 13.82
N ASN A 151 -3.00 6.26 13.35
CA ASN A 151 -2.77 5.08 14.18
C ASN A 151 -1.29 4.62 14.07
N ARG A 152 -0.37 5.40 14.63
CA ARG A 152 1.05 5.08 14.63
C ARG A 152 1.37 3.73 15.26
N ALA A 153 0.68 3.36 16.34
CA ALA A 153 0.85 2.06 16.98
C ALA A 153 0.43 0.92 16.05
N GLY A 154 -0.70 1.08 15.34
CA GLY A 154 -1.16 0.14 14.33
C GLY A 154 -0.18 0.03 13.15
N ALA A 155 0.36 1.13 12.67
CA ALA A 155 1.37 1.13 11.61
C ALA A 155 2.64 0.36 12.03
N ASN A 156 3.09 0.53 13.28
CA ASN A 156 4.23 -0.24 13.82
C ASN A 156 3.94 -1.74 13.98
N ALA A 157 2.71 -2.11 14.32
CA ALA A 157 2.35 -3.49 14.62
C ALA A 157 1.96 -4.30 13.38
N ASN A 158 1.32 -3.66 12.39
CA ASN A 158 0.70 -4.36 11.27
C ASN A 158 1.55 -4.36 9.99
N LEU A 159 2.35 -3.32 9.75
CA LEU A 159 3.20 -3.30 8.55
C LEU A 159 4.29 -4.39 8.66
N PRO A 160 4.40 -5.29 7.67
CA PRO A 160 5.36 -6.38 7.72
C PRO A 160 6.80 -5.85 7.65
N SER A 161 7.62 -6.32 8.58
CA SER A 161 9.03 -5.93 8.66
C SER A 161 9.87 -6.63 7.57
N PRO A 162 10.89 -5.97 7.00
CA PRO A 162 11.81 -6.56 6.03
C PRO A 162 12.72 -7.67 6.63
N PHE A 163 12.63 -7.93 7.93
CA PHE A 163 13.40 -8.94 8.65
C PHE A 163 12.59 -10.20 8.98
N LEU A 164 11.34 -10.30 8.54
CA LEU A 164 10.48 -11.44 8.86
C LEU A 164 10.75 -12.64 7.97
N ASP A 165 10.74 -13.82 8.59
CA ASP A 165 10.70 -15.11 7.91
C ASP A 165 9.31 -15.38 7.29
N LEU A 166 9.24 -16.32 6.33
CA LEU A 166 8.02 -16.65 5.61
C LEU A 166 6.80 -16.95 6.50
N PRO A 167 6.87 -17.75 7.59
CA PRO A 167 5.70 -18.00 8.44
C PRO A 167 5.15 -16.73 9.09
N ALA A 168 6.03 -15.80 9.48
CA ALA A 168 5.63 -14.53 10.07
C ALA A 168 5.04 -13.58 9.02
N LEU A 169 5.56 -13.57 7.79
CA LEU A 169 5.00 -12.83 6.66
C LEU A 169 3.59 -13.34 6.33
N ILE A 170 3.41 -14.66 6.19
CA ILE A 170 2.08 -15.28 5.93
C ILE A 170 1.10 -14.88 7.04
N THR A 171 1.51 -14.93 8.30
CA THR A 171 0.67 -14.55 9.43
C THR A 171 0.29 -13.07 9.36
N SER A 172 1.24 -12.18 9.07
CA SER A 172 1.00 -10.73 8.95
C SER A 172 -0.03 -10.42 7.86
N PHE A 173 0.09 -11.03 6.69
CA PHE A 173 -0.87 -10.85 5.58
C PHE A 173 -2.24 -11.44 5.93
N LYS A 174 -2.27 -12.64 6.49
CA LYS A 174 -3.51 -13.32 6.91
C LYS A 174 -4.30 -12.50 7.94
N ASN A 175 -3.63 -11.83 8.87
CA ASN A 175 -4.26 -10.93 9.85
C ASN A 175 -4.97 -9.74 9.19
N GLN A 176 -4.61 -9.40 7.95
CA GLN A 176 -5.27 -8.36 7.14
C GLN A 176 -6.26 -8.95 6.10
N GLY A 177 -6.54 -10.25 6.15
CA GLY A 177 -7.45 -10.91 5.21
C GLY A 177 -6.84 -11.20 3.84
N LEU A 178 -5.51 -11.12 3.73
CA LEU A 178 -4.73 -11.46 2.53
C LEU A 178 -4.20 -12.89 2.65
N ASP A 179 -4.15 -13.60 1.55
CA ASP A 179 -3.62 -14.96 1.51
C ASP A 179 -2.15 -15.01 1.04
N GLU A 180 -1.62 -16.21 0.90
CA GLU A 180 -0.23 -16.43 0.50
C GLU A 180 0.02 -16.02 -0.95
N GLN A 181 -0.98 -16.13 -1.83
CA GLN A 181 -0.88 -15.60 -3.19
C GLN A 181 -0.79 -14.08 -3.19
N ASP A 182 -1.58 -13.40 -2.35
CA ASP A 182 -1.51 -11.94 -2.18
C ASP A 182 -0.13 -11.52 -1.64
N LEU A 183 0.42 -12.28 -0.67
CA LEU A 183 1.78 -12.03 -0.16
C LEU A 183 2.81 -12.03 -1.28
N VAL A 184 2.86 -13.10 -2.09
CA VAL A 184 3.85 -13.22 -3.17
C VAL A 184 3.61 -12.19 -4.26
N ALA A 185 2.36 -11.99 -4.67
CA ALA A 185 2.01 -11.02 -5.71
C ALA A 185 2.36 -9.58 -5.30
N LEU A 186 1.97 -9.15 -4.10
CA LEU A 186 2.23 -7.79 -3.60
C LEU A 186 3.72 -7.56 -3.32
N SER A 187 4.47 -8.57 -2.87
CA SER A 187 5.93 -8.49 -2.74
C SER A 187 6.61 -8.23 -4.08
N GLY A 188 5.99 -8.64 -5.21
CA GLY A 188 6.44 -8.31 -6.55
C GLY A 188 6.45 -6.80 -6.85
N GLY A 189 5.83 -5.96 -6.03
CA GLY A 189 6.02 -4.50 -6.05
C GLY A 189 7.46 -4.08 -5.82
N HIS A 190 8.30 -4.93 -5.22
CA HIS A 190 9.74 -4.74 -5.06
C HIS A 190 10.55 -4.90 -6.37
N THR A 191 9.89 -5.17 -7.51
CA THR A 191 10.54 -5.04 -8.82
C THR A 191 10.91 -3.59 -9.15
N ILE A 192 10.33 -2.61 -8.42
CA ILE A 192 10.68 -1.19 -8.54
C ILE A 192 11.15 -0.62 -7.21
N GLY A 193 12.11 0.31 -7.28
CA GLY A 193 12.54 1.08 -6.11
C GLY A 193 13.85 0.65 -5.49
N PHE A 194 14.11 1.20 -4.31
CA PHE A 194 15.37 1.08 -3.61
C PHE A 194 15.12 0.89 -2.11
N SER A 195 16.01 0.15 -1.46
CA SER A 195 16.02 0.02 0.00
C SER A 195 17.27 0.65 0.60
N GLN A 196 17.13 1.13 1.85
CA GLN A 196 18.27 1.59 2.64
C GLN A 196 19.08 0.41 3.15
N CYS A 197 20.39 0.58 3.20
CA CYS A 197 21.35 -0.42 3.64
C CYS A 197 21.01 -1.04 5.01
N GLY A 198 20.53 -0.25 5.96
CA GLY A 198 20.11 -0.75 7.26
C GLY A 198 19.08 -1.89 7.20
N ASN A 199 18.25 -1.93 6.16
CA ASN A 199 17.20 -2.94 6.02
C ASN A 199 17.69 -4.29 5.48
N PHE A 200 18.88 -4.35 4.86
CA PHE A 200 19.41 -5.58 4.26
C PHE A 200 20.85 -5.89 4.67
N LYS A 201 21.46 -5.06 5.51
CA LYS A 201 22.85 -5.25 5.97
C LYS A 201 23.07 -6.63 6.57
N ASN A 202 22.19 -7.07 7.48
CA ASN A 202 22.28 -8.40 8.08
C ASN A 202 22.26 -9.52 7.04
N HIS A 203 21.35 -9.43 6.06
CA HIS A 203 21.19 -10.41 5.00
C HIS A 203 22.47 -10.59 4.18
N ILE A 204 23.10 -9.51 3.74
CA ILE A 204 24.30 -9.57 2.90
C ILE A 204 25.59 -9.95 3.62
N TYR A 205 25.61 -9.91 4.96
CA TYR A 205 26.82 -10.18 5.75
C TYR A 205 26.80 -11.47 6.55
N ASN A 206 25.61 -11.92 6.97
CA ASN A 206 25.51 -12.95 8.01
C ASN A 206 24.63 -14.14 7.59
N GLU A 207 23.88 -14.05 6.50
CA GLU A 207 22.98 -15.10 6.06
C GLU A 207 23.59 -15.93 4.91
N SER A 208 23.18 -17.20 4.82
CA SER A 208 23.68 -18.15 3.82
C SER A 208 22.75 -18.29 2.61
N ASN A 209 21.48 -17.88 2.74
CA ASN A 209 20.48 -17.95 1.66
C ASN A 209 20.60 -16.74 0.72
N ILE A 210 21.81 -16.47 0.26
CA ILE A 210 22.13 -15.38 -0.65
C ILE A 210 23.23 -15.80 -1.62
N ASP A 211 23.20 -15.33 -2.86
CA ASP A 211 24.30 -15.51 -3.81
C ASP A 211 25.56 -14.75 -3.33
N PRO A 212 26.70 -15.44 -3.15
CA PRO A 212 27.88 -14.81 -2.56
C PRO A 212 28.48 -13.67 -3.41
N VAL A 213 28.29 -13.72 -4.74
CA VAL A 213 28.77 -12.66 -5.63
C VAL A 213 27.87 -11.44 -5.50
N PHE A 214 26.57 -11.65 -5.45
CA PHE A 214 25.59 -10.60 -5.21
C PHE A 214 25.85 -9.92 -3.86
N ALA A 215 26.02 -10.69 -2.77
CA ALA A 215 26.32 -10.16 -1.44
C ALA A 215 27.58 -9.27 -1.45
N ARG A 216 28.69 -9.77 -2.01
CA ARG A 216 29.94 -8.97 -2.11
C ARG A 216 29.75 -7.67 -2.90
N ASN A 217 28.95 -7.68 -3.97
CA ASN A 217 28.66 -6.48 -4.74
C ASN A 217 27.86 -5.45 -3.92
N ARG A 218 26.89 -5.90 -3.12
CA ARG A 218 26.11 -5.01 -2.23
C ARG A 218 26.94 -4.49 -1.05
N GLN A 219 27.85 -5.28 -0.53
CA GLN A 219 28.79 -4.86 0.55
C GLN A 219 29.65 -3.66 0.16
N ARG A 220 29.93 -3.45 -1.14
CA ARG A 220 30.72 -2.29 -1.61
C ARG A 220 30.02 -0.95 -1.32
N THR A 221 28.70 -0.90 -1.36
CA THR A 221 27.90 0.31 -1.13
C THR A 221 27.20 0.29 0.23
N CYS A 222 27.21 -0.85 0.92
CA CYS A 222 26.63 -1.06 2.23
C CYS A 222 27.70 -1.62 3.19
N PRO A 223 28.57 -0.79 3.75
CA PRO A 223 29.65 -1.23 4.64
C PRO A 223 29.10 -1.76 5.99
N ARG A 224 29.87 -2.63 6.68
CA ARG A 224 29.49 -3.16 8.01
C ARG A 224 29.22 -2.04 9.02
N ASN A 225 30.07 -1.01 9.01
CA ASN A 225 29.97 0.12 9.91
C ASN A 225 29.56 1.38 9.15
N GLY A 226 28.47 2.00 9.59
CA GLY A 226 27.89 3.16 8.93
C GLY A 226 27.20 2.84 7.60
N GLY A 227 26.86 3.87 6.83
CA GLY A 227 26.22 3.75 5.53
C GLY A 227 24.77 3.22 5.55
N ASP A 228 24.08 3.22 6.70
CA ASP A 228 22.75 2.64 6.85
C ASP A 228 21.69 3.29 5.94
N THR A 229 21.89 4.54 5.57
CA THR A 229 21.03 5.31 4.64
C THR A 229 21.40 5.15 3.17
N ASN A 230 22.54 4.50 2.84
CA ASN A 230 22.92 4.23 1.47
C ASN A 230 21.86 3.37 0.79
N LEU A 231 21.61 3.64 -0.49
CA LEU A 231 20.54 2.99 -1.22
C LEU A 231 21.10 1.88 -2.13
N ALA A 232 20.37 0.77 -2.19
CA ALA A 232 20.55 -0.24 -3.21
C ALA A 232 19.23 -0.52 -3.93
N PRO A 233 19.25 -0.79 -5.25
CA PRO A 233 18.06 -1.17 -5.98
C PRO A 233 17.56 -2.53 -5.50
N LEU A 234 16.23 -2.68 -5.42
CA LEU A 234 15.56 -3.92 -4.96
C LEU A 234 15.76 -5.06 -5.95
N ASP A 235 15.80 -4.74 -7.25
CA ASP A 235 16.20 -5.68 -8.30
C ASP A 235 17.13 -5.00 -9.33
N GLN A 236 17.39 -5.65 -10.49
CA GLN A 236 18.26 -5.09 -11.52
C GLN A 236 17.57 -4.05 -12.39
N THR A 237 16.25 -4.06 -12.45
CA THR A 237 15.39 -3.19 -13.26
C THR A 237 14.57 -2.22 -12.40
N ALA A 238 15.13 -1.68 -11.33
CA ALA A 238 14.47 -0.90 -10.28
C ALA A 238 13.61 0.31 -10.73
N ALA A 239 13.61 0.64 -12.03
CA ALA A 239 12.79 1.67 -12.64
C ALA A 239 11.82 1.13 -13.72
N LYS A 240 11.63 -0.18 -13.78
CA LYS A 240 10.71 -0.86 -14.69
C LYS A 240 9.90 -1.91 -13.92
N PHE A 241 8.59 -1.85 -14.02
CA PHE A 241 7.72 -2.85 -13.39
C PHE A 241 7.67 -4.11 -14.27
N ASP A 242 8.36 -5.17 -13.84
CA ASP A 242 8.46 -6.44 -14.57
C ASP A 242 8.59 -7.64 -13.63
N THR A 243 9.14 -8.77 -14.09
CA THR A 243 9.29 -10.01 -13.31
C THR A 243 10.72 -10.27 -12.82
N ASP A 244 11.63 -9.30 -12.98
CA ASP A 244 13.06 -9.51 -12.61
C ASP A 244 13.21 -9.76 -11.11
N TYR A 245 12.36 -9.18 -10.28
CA TYR A 245 12.27 -9.48 -8.84
C TYR A 245 12.17 -10.99 -8.58
N PHE A 246 11.23 -11.68 -9.21
CA PHE A 246 11.06 -13.14 -9.02
C PHE A 246 12.22 -13.94 -9.59
N THR A 247 12.74 -13.52 -10.74
CA THR A 247 13.96 -14.10 -11.33
C THR A 247 15.16 -13.94 -10.40
N ALA A 248 15.28 -12.81 -9.71
CA ALA A 248 16.32 -12.59 -8.71
C ALA A 248 16.17 -13.53 -7.50
N LEU A 249 14.95 -13.75 -7.01
CA LEU A 249 14.69 -14.67 -5.90
C LEU A 249 15.13 -16.10 -6.24
N THR A 250 14.83 -16.60 -7.45
CA THR A 250 15.23 -17.96 -7.87
C THR A 250 16.76 -18.13 -7.93
N LYS A 251 17.50 -17.03 -8.08
CA LYS A 251 18.97 -16.99 -8.10
C LYS A 251 19.57 -16.61 -6.74
N ARG A 252 18.77 -16.58 -5.67
CA ARG A 252 19.17 -16.14 -4.32
C ARG A 252 19.75 -14.71 -4.32
N ARG A 253 19.10 -13.79 -5.03
CA ARG A 253 19.48 -12.38 -5.16
C ARG A 253 18.39 -11.43 -4.69
N GLY A 254 17.45 -11.90 -3.86
CA GLY A 254 16.56 -11.04 -3.11
C GLY A 254 17.37 -10.08 -2.24
N LEU A 255 17.04 -8.79 -2.23
CA LEU A 255 17.81 -7.80 -1.49
C LEU A 255 17.49 -7.85 0.00
N LEU A 256 16.21 -7.94 0.36
CA LEU A 256 15.76 -8.03 1.74
C LEU A 256 15.72 -9.47 2.20
N HIS A 257 15.88 -9.70 3.49
CA HIS A 257 15.63 -11.01 4.09
C HIS A 257 14.21 -11.50 3.77
N SER A 258 13.20 -10.65 3.96
CA SER A 258 11.79 -10.95 3.65
C SER A 258 11.54 -11.27 2.17
N ASP A 259 12.30 -10.68 1.23
CA ASP A 259 12.20 -11.03 -0.17
C ASP A 259 12.70 -12.45 -0.42
N GLN A 260 13.90 -12.76 0.06
CA GLN A 260 14.50 -14.07 -0.16
C GLN A 260 13.80 -15.18 0.63
N ALA A 261 13.12 -14.85 1.73
CA ALA A 261 12.29 -15.79 2.50
C ALA A 261 11.14 -16.40 1.66
N LEU A 262 10.68 -15.71 0.60
CA LEU A 262 9.66 -16.24 -0.31
C LEU A 262 10.17 -17.40 -1.20
N PHE A 263 11.50 -17.57 -1.31
CA PHE A 263 12.10 -18.62 -2.14
C PHE A 263 13.25 -19.31 -1.40
N VAL A 264 12.89 -20.25 -0.56
CA VAL A 264 13.83 -21.09 0.21
C VAL A 264 13.46 -22.57 0.06
N SER A 265 14.37 -23.47 0.44
CA SER A 265 14.09 -24.92 0.37
C SER A 265 12.84 -25.28 1.19
N GLY A 266 11.87 -25.93 0.53
CA GLY A 266 10.62 -26.36 1.15
C GLY A 266 9.57 -25.27 1.40
N ALA A 267 9.78 -24.02 0.94
CA ALA A 267 8.78 -22.97 1.07
C ALA A 267 7.54 -23.24 0.22
N SER A 268 6.34 -23.01 0.78
CA SER A 268 5.05 -23.14 0.08
C SER A 268 4.92 -22.17 -1.10
N THR A 269 5.59 -21.03 -1.03
CA THR A 269 5.60 -19.97 -2.05
C THR A 269 6.48 -20.25 -3.28
N ASN A 270 7.34 -21.27 -3.24
CA ASN A 270 8.33 -21.53 -4.29
C ASN A 270 7.73 -21.68 -5.69
N ASP A 271 6.63 -22.43 -5.81
CA ASP A 271 6.00 -22.67 -7.11
C ASP A 271 5.39 -21.39 -7.68
N LEU A 272 4.84 -20.54 -6.83
CA LEU A 272 4.26 -19.28 -7.25
C LEU A 272 5.34 -18.28 -7.68
N VAL A 273 6.47 -18.22 -6.96
CA VAL A 273 7.64 -17.40 -7.33
C VAL A 273 8.17 -17.83 -8.71
N ARG A 274 8.30 -19.15 -8.99
CA ARG A 274 8.70 -19.64 -10.31
C ARG A 274 7.69 -19.26 -11.39
N LYS A 275 6.39 -19.50 -11.15
CA LYS A 275 5.34 -19.12 -12.10
C LYS A 275 5.37 -17.63 -12.46
N TYR A 276 5.59 -16.75 -11.48
CA TYR A 276 5.68 -15.31 -11.73
C TYR A 276 6.98 -14.90 -12.42
N SER A 277 8.09 -15.61 -12.15
CA SER A 277 9.34 -15.43 -12.91
C SER A 277 9.17 -15.71 -14.41
N ASP A 278 8.40 -16.76 -14.74
CA ASP A 278 8.27 -17.27 -16.09
C ASP A 278 7.06 -16.70 -16.85
N ASN A 279 6.08 -16.14 -16.14
CA ASN A 279 4.81 -15.70 -16.71
C ASN A 279 4.41 -14.30 -16.22
N THR A 280 4.87 -13.27 -16.94
CA THR A 280 4.56 -11.88 -16.68
C THR A 280 3.05 -11.58 -16.68
N ALA A 281 2.29 -12.19 -17.59
CA ALA A 281 0.85 -11.96 -17.68
C ALA A 281 0.11 -12.49 -16.43
N LEU A 282 0.52 -13.65 -15.91
CA LEU A 282 -0.01 -14.20 -14.67
C LEU A 282 0.31 -13.28 -13.48
N PHE A 283 1.58 -12.87 -13.34
CA PHE A 283 1.99 -11.93 -12.29
C PHE A 283 1.17 -10.64 -12.34
N TYR A 284 1.04 -10.02 -13.51
CA TYR A 284 0.32 -8.77 -13.70
C TYR A 284 -1.17 -8.90 -13.33
N SER A 285 -1.79 -10.02 -13.74
CA SER A 285 -3.19 -10.31 -13.38
C SER A 285 -3.38 -10.42 -11.87
N ASP A 286 -2.53 -11.21 -11.21
CA ASP A 286 -2.66 -11.47 -9.79
C ASP A 286 -2.25 -10.27 -8.94
N PHE A 287 -1.22 -9.51 -9.36
CA PHE A 287 -0.86 -8.25 -8.72
C PHE A 287 -2.03 -7.26 -8.72
N GLY A 288 -2.72 -7.08 -9.85
CA GLY A 288 -3.90 -6.21 -9.93
C GLY A 288 -5.03 -6.65 -9.01
N LYS A 289 -5.32 -7.97 -8.93
CA LYS A 289 -6.33 -8.53 -8.01
C LYS A 289 -5.94 -8.29 -6.54
N SER A 290 -4.67 -8.57 -6.20
CA SER A 290 -4.17 -8.38 -4.83
C SER A 290 -4.15 -6.91 -4.43
N MET A 291 -3.85 -5.98 -5.34
CA MET A 291 -3.94 -4.53 -5.11
C MET A 291 -5.38 -4.07 -4.84
N ILE A 292 -6.36 -4.64 -5.54
CA ILE A 292 -7.80 -4.38 -5.27
C ILE A 292 -8.17 -4.93 -3.89
N LYS A 293 -7.78 -6.16 -3.57
CA LYS A 293 -8.06 -6.81 -2.29
C LYS A 293 -7.43 -6.04 -1.13
N MET A 294 -6.17 -5.64 -1.26
CA MET A 294 -5.48 -4.79 -0.29
C MET A 294 -6.18 -3.44 -0.11
N GLY A 295 -6.54 -2.77 -1.20
CA GLY A 295 -7.23 -1.48 -1.16
C GLY A 295 -8.64 -1.54 -0.54
N ASN A 296 -9.17 -2.73 -0.29
CA ASN A 296 -10.45 -2.97 0.38
C ASN A 296 -10.30 -3.35 1.87
N ILE A 297 -9.10 -3.26 2.43
CA ILE A 297 -8.89 -3.53 3.86
C ILE A 297 -9.48 -2.37 4.67
N LYS A 298 -10.60 -2.62 5.33
CA LYS A 298 -11.26 -1.73 6.30
C LYS A 298 -11.43 -0.26 5.86
N PRO A 299 -11.80 0.07 4.61
CA PRO A 299 -11.91 1.46 4.17
C PRO A 299 -13.03 2.17 4.94
N LEU A 300 -12.86 3.45 5.19
CA LEU A 300 -13.96 4.30 5.62
C LEU A 300 -14.84 4.64 4.43
N THR A 301 -16.17 4.55 4.58
CA THR A 301 -17.17 4.85 3.53
C THR A 301 -18.39 5.54 4.10
N GLY A 302 -19.28 6.06 3.25
CA GLY A 302 -20.55 6.67 3.63
C GLY A 302 -20.37 7.90 4.52
N SER A 303 -20.86 7.85 5.75
CA SER A 303 -20.76 8.93 6.74
C SER A 303 -19.52 8.88 7.63
N LYS A 304 -18.72 7.79 7.54
CA LYS A 304 -17.52 7.64 8.35
C LYS A 304 -16.36 8.45 7.76
N GLY A 305 -15.58 9.15 8.61
CA GLY A 305 -14.50 10.00 8.17
C GLY A 305 -14.96 11.29 7.47
N GLU A 306 -14.12 11.85 6.63
CA GLU A 306 -14.37 13.11 5.92
C GLU A 306 -13.78 13.11 4.50
N ILE A 307 -13.96 14.17 3.72
CA ILE A 307 -13.15 14.50 2.55
C ILE A 307 -12.25 15.65 2.96
N ARG A 308 -10.95 15.38 3.16
CA ARG A 308 -10.01 16.40 3.57
C ARG A 308 -9.77 17.42 2.45
N LYS A 309 -9.75 18.72 2.83
CA LYS A 309 -9.34 19.82 1.95
C LYS A 309 -7.83 19.88 1.77
N ASN A 310 -7.11 19.42 2.78
CA ASN A 310 -5.66 19.25 2.75
C ASN A 310 -5.34 17.85 3.29
N CYS A 311 -4.64 17.03 2.50
CA CYS A 311 -4.39 15.64 2.88
C CYS A 311 -3.55 15.49 4.16
N ARG A 312 -2.84 16.55 4.57
CA ARG A 312 -1.99 16.54 5.77
C ARG A 312 -2.70 16.91 7.06
N ARG A 313 -3.96 17.36 7.01
CA ARG A 313 -4.70 17.86 8.17
C ARG A 313 -6.16 17.42 8.13
N VAL A 314 -6.70 17.19 9.32
CA VAL A 314 -8.14 17.08 9.51
C VAL A 314 -8.79 18.45 9.23
N ASN A 315 -9.99 18.45 8.65
CA ASN A 315 -10.72 19.69 8.41
C ASN A 315 -11.05 20.39 9.73
N SER A 316 -10.92 21.71 9.75
CA SER A 316 -11.41 22.50 10.87
C SER A 316 -12.94 22.39 10.96
N SER A 317 -13.46 22.23 12.16
CA SER A 317 -14.90 22.25 12.46
C SER A 317 -15.49 23.61 12.10
#